data_3ea92a346a6027b80f6e4c12b62456d2
#
_entry.id   3ea92a346a6027b80f6e4c12b62456d2
#
_cell.length_a   1.000
_cell.length_b   1.000
_cell.length_c   1.000
_cell.angle_alpha   90.00
_cell.angle_beta   90.00
_cell.angle_gamma   90.00
#
_symmetry.space_group_name_H-M   'P 1'
#
loop_
_entity.id
_entity.type
_entity.pdbx_description
1 polymer ?
#
loop_
_entity_poly.entity_id
_entity_poly.type
_entity_poly.pdbx_seq_one_letter_code
_entity_poly.pdbx_strand_id
1 'polypeptide(L)'
;MSNFTFKLTSNIILGSYSIAKIGAEAARYGKKFLFVVDPWLHETGVAKKIIDALEERGISVLVFDGVKRSADSDIIENALSLARRVFIDAVIVSGGIGPVAVGRAVASLYNESGSIYDFIEGKPCTAEPLPFIEVPSTCREPFTFTPFSPIVDARSRKIHLLKVRPDLCKLCVFDTACYSNLAPNATTATILQGVGIAFEGYTSSKTNFLSETILGKAIDRFLLSLDPQHGRATGASRETVIAEAACLTAIGISFSSPGLGSAITLACASRYNISSSVVGTILLPHILTNAQTSNLDKLLKIGRMLNVDTRGVESLYVANAAVEEIRRRLAQANLPTRLKDIGLSIEQLVAISEDAVSLSFMNYIPKPMRSDDVFELLKQAY
;
A
#
# COMPACT_ATOMS: atom_id res chain seq x y z
N MET A 1 13.38 -25.43 8.90
CA MET A 1 12.87 -24.06 9.19
C MET A 1 13.87 -23.08 8.62
N SER A 2 13.43 -22.12 7.81
CA SER A 2 14.31 -21.03 7.34
C SER A 2 14.59 -20.10 8.50
N ASN A 3 15.87 -19.81 8.77
CA ASN A 3 16.25 -18.80 9.75
C ASN A 3 15.83 -17.43 9.23
N PHE A 4 15.17 -16.63 10.06
CA PHE A 4 14.83 -15.24 9.73
C PHE A 4 15.05 -14.33 10.93
N THR A 5 15.32 -13.07 10.66
CA THR A 5 15.41 -12.01 11.66
C THR A 5 14.25 -11.06 11.50
N PHE A 6 13.49 -10.83 12.56
CA PHE A 6 12.44 -9.81 12.60
C PHE A 6 12.93 -8.61 13.39
N LYS A 7 12.85 -7.43 12.77
CA LYS A 7 13.12 -6.15 13.42
C LYS A 7 12.14 -5.12 12.88
N LEU A 8 11.30 -4.58 13.74
CA LEU A 8 10.46 -3.42 13.45
C LEU A 8 10.90 -2.28 14.37
N THR A 9 11.35 -1.18 13.78
CA THR A 9 11.89 -0.03 14.53
C THR A 9 10.85 1.04 14.80
N SER A 10 9.71 0.96 14.13
CA SER A 10 8.60 1.91 14.25
C SER A 10 7.74 1.63 15.46
N ASN A 11 7.34 2.67 16.18
CA ASN A 11 6.22 2.59 17.12
C ASN A 11 4.91 2.52 16.32
N ILE A 12 3.98 1.70 16.76
CA ILE A 12 2.65 1.57 16.15
C ILE A 12 1.59 1.92 17.18
N ILE A 13 0.66 2.81 16.80
CA ILE A 13 -0.56 3.08 17.55
C ILE A 13 -1.74 2.67 16.67
N LEU A 14 -2.62 1.83 17.18
CA LEU A 14 -3.81 1.38 16.47
C LEU A 14 -5.06 1.53 17.33
N GLY A 15 -6.12 2.06 16.76
CA GLY A 15 -7.43 2.16 17.39
C GLY A 15 -8.12 3.48 17.13
N SER A 16 -9.35 3.60 17.64
CA SER A 16 -10.12 4.83 17.56
C SER A 16 -9.47 5.96 18.37
N TYR A 17 -9.54 7.17 17.85
CA TYR A 17 -8.97 8.38 18.47
C TYR A 17 -7.43 8.35 18.63
N SER A 18 -6.74 7.50 17.91
CA SER A 18 -5.27 7.40 17.97
C SER A 18 -4.58 8.66 17.45
N ILE A 19 -5.22 9.41 16.54
CA ILE A 19 -4.74 10.70 16.02
C ILE A 19 -4.50 11.70 17.16
N ALA A 20 -5.34 11.72 18.20
CA ALA A 20 -5.17 12.61 19.34
C ALA A 20 -3.84 12.39 20.11
N LYS A 21 -3.22 11.22 19.97
CA LYS A 21 -1.93 10.91 20.62
C LYS A 21 -0.72 11.39 19.82
N ILE A 22 -0.91 11.77 18.54
CA ILE A 22 0.19 12.11 17.62
C ILE A 22 1.04 13.25 18.18
N GLY A 23 0.42 14.34 18.66
CA GLY A 23 1.16 15.49 19.15
C GLY A 23 2.10 15.16 20.29
N ALA A 24 1.68 14.33 21.25
CA ALA A 24 2.51 13.91 22.38
C ALA A 24 3.72 13.07 21.91
N GLU A 25 3.51 12.17 20.97
CA GLU A 25 4.57 11.33 20.41
C GLU A 25 5.50 12.10 19.47
N ALA A 26 4.95 13.04 18.70
CA ALA A 26 5.68 13.85 17.73
C ALA A 26 6.58 14.90 18.37
N ALA A 27 6.21 15.40 19.55
CA ALA A 27 6.93 16.50 20.22
C ALA A 27 8.43 16.24 20.46
N ARG A 28 8.86 14.98 20.50
CA ARG A 28 10.27 14.59 20.64
C ARG A 28 11.10 14.75 19.36
N TYR A 29 10.44 14.97 18.22
CA TYR A 29 11.11 15.06 16.92
C TYR A 29 11.30 16.49 16.43
N GLY A 30 10.81 17.49 17.15
CA GLY A 30 11.01 18.89 16.79
C GLY A 30 9.78 19.77 16.94
N LYS A 31 9.82 20.96 16.37
CA LYS A 31 8.82 22.02 16.49
C LYS A 31 8.22 22.48 15.16
N LYS A 32 8.82 22.10 14.02
CA LYS A 32 8.35 22.51 12.69
C LYS A 32 8.23 21.28 11.81
N PHE A 33 7.02 20.95 11.41
CA PHE A 33 6.74 19.74 10.63
C PHE A 33 6.21 20.10 9.24
N LEU A 34 6.68 19.37 8.23
CA LEU A 34 5.98 19.29 6.95
C LEU A 34 4.88 18.24 7.07
N PHE A 35 3.65 18.63 6.81
CA PHE A 35 2.51 17.72 6.73
C PHE A 35 2.13 17.50 5.25
N VAL A 36 2.53 16.37 4.70
CA VAL A 36 2.11 15.94 3.36
C VAL A 36 0.77 15.23 3.49
N VAL A 37 -0.26 15.74 2.85
CA VAL A 37 -1.62 15.25 3.05
C VAL A 37 -2.35 15.05 1.74
N ASP A 38 -3.15 13.98 1.66
CA ASP A 38 -4.08 13.78 0.56
C ASP A 38 -5.18 14.87 0.62
N PRO A 39 -5.42 15.64 -0.46
CA PRO A 39 -6.38 16.75 -0.44
C PRO A 39 -7.76 16.38 0.08
N TRP A 40 -8.26 15.18 -0.20
CA TRP A 40 -9.59 14.75 0.23
C TRP A 40 -9.72 14.63 1.77
N LEU A 41 -8.61 14.47 2.50
CA LEU A 41 -8.63 14.39 3.95
C LEU A 41 -8.97 15.72 4.64
N HIS A 42 -8.91 16.84 3.92
CA HIS A 42 -9.45 18.12 4.38
C HIS A 42 -10.98 18.03 4.49
N GLU A 43 -11.64 17.44 3.50
CA GLU A 43 -13.11 17.30 3.46
C GLU A 43 -13.64 16.36 4.56
N THR A 44 -12.85 15.33 4.92
CA THR A 44 -13.23 14.37 5.99
C THR A 44 -12.98 14.89 7.40
N GLY A 45 -12.25 16.02 7.53
CA GLY A 45 -11.82 16.58 8.80
C GLY A 45 -10.64 15.83 9.47
N VAL A 46 -10.10 14.76 8.85
CA VAL A 46 -8.94 14.02 9.38
C VAL A 46 -7.70 14.90 9.38
N ALA A 47 -7.45 15.65 8.29
CA ALA A 47 -6.33 16.57 8.21
C ALA A 47 -6.34 17.60 9.36
N LYS A 48 -7.51 18.18 9.62
CA LYS A 48 -7.68 19.13 10.74
C LYS A 48 -7.36 18.50 12.09
N LYS A 49 -7.84 17.29 12.38
CA LYS A 49 -7.55 16.59 13.65
C LYS A 49 -6.05 16.35 13.84
N ILE A 50 -5.32 16.04 12.78
CA ILE A 50 -3.86 15.84 12.84
C ILE A 50 -3.17 17.18 13.14
N ILE A 51 -3.56 18.25 12.44
CA ILE A 51 -3.01 19.59 12.66
C ILE A 51 -3.27 20.06 14.11
N ASP A 52 -4.53 19.99 14.57
CA ASP A 52 -4.91 20.39 15.91
C ASP A 52 -4.08 19.64 16.98
N ALA A 53 -3.93 18.32 16.83
CA ALA A 53 -3.15 17.50 17.76
C ALA A 53 -1.66 17.88 17.81
N LEU A 54 -1.07 18.35 16.71
CA LEU A 54 0.30 18.83 16.65
C LEU A 54 0.41 20.24 17.28
N GLU A 55 -0.48 21.16 16.91
CA GLU A 55 -0.49 22.55 17.36
C GLU A 55 -0.74 22.66 18.88
N GLU A 56 -1.57 21.80 19.47
CA GLU A 56 -1.77 21.68 20.93
C GLU A 56 -0.46 21.39 21.69
N ARG A 57 0.56 20.88 21.03
CA ARG A 57 1.91 20.62 21.56
C ARG A 57 2.94 21.67 21.14
N GLY A 58 2.49 22.77 20.53
CA GLY A 58 3.35 23.85 20.06
C GLY A 58 4.21 23.46 18.86
N ILE A 59 3.75 22.50 18.05
CA ILE A 59 4.39 22.12 16.79
C ILE A 59 3.74 22.92 15.66
N SER A 60 4.52 23.70 14.95
CA SER A 60 4.05 24.43 13.78
C SER A 60 4.02 23.51 12.55
N VAL A 61 2.94 23.58 11.79
CA VAL A 61 2.66 22.68 10.68
C VAL A 61 2.66 23.42 9.37
N LEU A 62 3.55 23.03 8.45
CA LEU A 62 3.53 23.45 7.06
C LEU A 62 2.77 22.40 6.24
N VAL A 63 1.62 22.74 5.71
CA VAL A 63 0.79 21.81 4.94
C VAL A 63 1.25 21.77 3.48
N PHE A 64 1.39 20.57 2.94
CA PHE A 64 1.66 20.29 1.52
C PHE A 64 0.62 19.29 1.00
N ASP A 65 -0.35 19.77 0.25
CA ASP A 65 -1.48 19.03 -0.33
C ASP A 65 -1.44 18.95 -1.86
N GLY A 66 -0.28 19.26 -2.45
CA GLY A 66 -0.07 19.27 -3.90
C GLY A 66 -0.03 17.88 -4.56
N VAL A 67 -0.14 16.78 -3.79
CA VAL A 67 -0.06 15.42 -4.31
C VAL A 67 -1.42 14.92 -4.75
N LYS A 68 -1.72 15.03 -6.04
CA LYS A 68 -3.05 14.65 -6.56
C LYS A 68 -3.20 13.14 -6.77
N ARG A 69 -2.16 12.43 -7.23
CA ARG A 69 -2.23 10.97 -7.51
C ARG A 69 -0.91 10.23 -7.29
N SER A 70 0.16 10.59 -8.01
CA SER A 70 1.46 9.91 -7.95
C SER A 70 2.54 10.82 -7.36
N ALA A 71 3.54 10.20 -6.75
CA ALA A 71 4.73 10.87 -6.24
C ALA A 71 5.73 11.06 -7.40
N ASP A 72 5.51 12.03 -8.29
CA ASP A 72 6.49 12.31 -9.33
C ASP A 72 7.64 13.19 -8.83
N SER A 73 8.76 13.14 -9.56
CA SER A 73 10.00 13.83 -9.19
C SER A 73 9.82 15.34 -9.04
N ASP A 74 8.96 15.99 -9.83
CA ASP A 74 8.74 17.41 -9.76
C ASP A 74 7.97 17.81 -8.49
N ILE A 75 6.96 17.01 -8.11
CA ILE A 75 6.22 17.20 -6.84
C ILE A 75 7.16 17.00 -5.65
N ILE A 76 8.05 16.00 -5.69
CA ILE A 76 9.00 15.73 -4.62
C ILE A 76 10.01 16.89 -4.49
N GLU A 77 10.57 17.40 -5.61
CA GLU A 77 11.50 18.54 -5.59
C GLU A 77 10.82 19.81 -5.06
N ASN A 78 9.57 20.05 -5.41
CA ASN A 78 8.80 21.18 -4.88
C ASN A 78 8.61 21.07 -3.36
N ALA A 79 8.19 19.90 -2.87
CA ALA A 79 8.01 19.66 -1.44
C ALA A 79 9.33 19.77 -0.67
N LEU A 80 10.44 19.23 -1.24
CA LEU A 80 11.77 19.27 -0.66
C LEU A 80 12.32 20.71 -0.59
N SER A 81 12.15 21.48 -1.67
CA SER A 81 12.55 22.89 -1.71
C SER A 81 11.80 23.71 -0.65
N LEU A 82 10.50 23.49 -0.54
CA LEU A 82 9.68 24.16 0.46
C LEU A 82 10.12 23.80 1.89
N ALA A 83 10.31 22.50 2.15
CA ALA A 83 10.78 21.99 3.45
C ALA A 83 12.12 22.60 3.87
N ARG A 84 13.08 22.68 2.95
CA ARG A 84 14.42 23.25 3.20
C ARG A 84 14.36 24.75 3.49
N ARG A 85 13.49 25.52 2.81
CA ARG A 85 13.36 26.97 3.02
C ARG A 85 12.85 27.34 4.40
N VAL A 86 12.01 26.49 5.01
CA VAL A 86 11.44 26.79 6.34
C VAL A 86 12.15 26.05 7.45
N PHE A 87 13.16 25.22 7.14
CA PHE A 87 13.96 24.47 8.11
C PHE A 87 13.08 23.59 8.99
N ILE A 88 12.43 22.60 8.39
CA ILE A 88 11.60 21.63 9.11
C ILE A 88 12.47 20.66 9.93
N ASP A 89 11.88 20.13 11.02
CA ASP A 89 12.52 19.14 11.90
C ASP A 89 12.08 17.71 11.58
N ALA A 90 10.87 17.54 11.08
CA ALA A 90 10.29 16.22 10.79
C ALA A 90 9.22 16.31 9.68
N VAL A 91 8.87 15.14 9.17
CA VAL A 91 7.80 14.96 8.17
C VAL A 91 6.71 14.09 8.76
N ILE A 92 5.46 14.54 8.65
CA ILE A 92 4.27 13.74 8.91
C ILE A 92 3.45 13.61 7.64
N VAL A 93 2.87 12.43 7.40
CA VAL A 93 2.07 12.15 6.21
C VAL A 93 0.74 11.56 6.60
N SER A 94 -0.33 11.96 5.91
CA SER A 94 -1.60 11.24 5.90
C SER A 94 -2.11 11.14 4.46
N GLY A 95 -2.33 9.91 4.00
CA GLY A 95 -2.75 9.68 2.62
C GLY A 95 -2.57 8.22 2.19
N GLY A 96 -2.68 8.02 0.86
CA GLY A 96 -2.32 6.77 0.20
C GLY A 96 -0.89 6.78 -0.33
N ILE A 97 -0.58 5.85 -1.26
CA ILE A 97 0.77 5.61 -1.80
C ILE A 97 1.46 6.91 -2.28
N GLY A 98 0.75 7.80 -2.98
CA GLY A 98 1.32 9.04 -3.51
C GLY A 98 1.84 9.98 -2.43
N PRO A 99 0.99 10.52 -1.53
CA PRO A 99 1.43 11.36 -0.42
C PRO A 99 2.47 10.70 0.47
N VAL A 100 2.32 9.41 0.79
CA VAL A 100 3.29 8.65 1.59
C VAL A 100 4.65 8.63 0.90
N ALA A 101 4.69 8.35 -0.40
CA ALA A 101 5.95 8.30 -1.15
C ALA A 101 6.63 9.68 -1.25
N VAL A 102 5.86 10.77 -1.42
CA VAL A 102 6.41 12.14 -1.38
C VAL A 102 7.04 12.42 -0.01
N GLY A 103 6.31 12.16 1.08
CA GLY A 103 6.82 12.42 2.42
C GLY A 103 8.06 11.58 2.76
N ARG A 104 8.08 10.30 2.37
CA ARG A 104 9.24 9.41 2.54
C ARG A 104 10.44 9.91 1.75
N ALA A 105 10.23 10.36 0.51
CA ALA A 105 11.30 10.95 -0.31
C ALA A 105 11.82 12.25 0.32
N VAL A 106 10.95 13.16 0.74
CA VAL A 106 11.35 14.40 1.42
C VAL A 106 12.16 14.10 2.68
N ALA A 107 11.65 13.22 3.56
CA ALA A 107 12.37 12.87 4.79
C ALA A 107 13.74 12.26 4.52
N SER A 108 13.87 11.40 3.49
CA SER A 108 15.12 10.74 3.13
C SER A 108 16.13 11.66 2.45
N LEU A 109 15.65 12.60 1.62
CA LEU A 109 16.51 13.44 0.77
C LEU A 109 16.78 14.83 1.36
N TYR A 110 16.17 15.18 2.50
CA TYR A 110 16.29 16.53 3.07
C TYR A 110 17.73 16.97 3.31
N ASN A 111 18.56 16.09 3.86
CA ASN A 111 19.97 16.35 4.16
C ASN A 111 20.92 15.86 3.05
N GLU A 112 20.40 15.28 1.99
CA GLU A 112 21.21 14.84 0.85
C GLU A 112 21.58 15.99 -0.08
N SER A 113 22.73 15.87 -0.74
CA SER A 113 23.16 16.75 -1.82
C SER A 113 22.83 16.12 -3.18
N GLY A 114 22.46 16.94 -4.15
CA GLY A 114 22.09 16.51 -5.50
C GLY A 114 20.58 16.62 -5.77
N SER A 115 20.18 16.28 -6.98
CA SER A 115 18.80 16.26 -7.42
C SER A 115 18.15 14.91 -7.16
N ILE A 116 16.82 14.84 -7.18
CA ILE A 116 16.10 13.56 -7.07
C ILE A 116 16.48 12.59 -8.19
N TYR A 117 16.89 13.09 -9.35
CA TYR A 117 17.29 12.27 -10.49
C TYR A 117 18.55 11.44 -10.23
N ASP A 118 19.50 11.97 -9.44
CA ASP A 118 20.69 11.21 -9.03
C ASP A 118 20.27 9.94 -8.26
N PHE A 119 19.25 10.05 -7.40
CA PHE A 119 18.74 8.95 -6.59
C PHE A 119 17.84 7.98 -7.40
N ILE A 120 17.10 8.49 -8.39
CA ILE A 120 16.40 7.68 -9.39
C ILE A 120 17.41 6.83 -10.19
N GLU A 121 18.55 7.38 -10.52
CA GLU A 121 19.63 6.73 -11.27
C GLU A 121 20.50 5.81 -10.40
N GLY A 122 20.18 5.69 -9.11
CA GLY A 122 20.78 4.69 -8.21
C GLY A 122 21.78 5.22 -7.17
N LYS A 123 21.94 6.54 -7.04
CA LYS A 123 22.72 7.12 -5.94
C LYS A 123 22.09 6.70 -4.60
N PRO A 124 22.88 6.15 -3.64
CA PRO A 124 22.33 5.77 -2.34
C PRO A 124 22.05 6.99 -1.47
N CYS A 125 20.97 6.92 -0.66
CA CYS A 125 20.76 7.87 0.44
C CYS A 125 21.71 7.53 1.58
N THR A 126 22.61 8.44 1.91
CA THR A 126 23.68 8.25 2.92
C THR A 126 23.55 9.19 4.11
N ALA A 127 22.95 10.36 3.92
CA ALA A 127 22.71 11.32 4.98
C ALA A 127 21.65 10.82 5.98
N GLU A 128 21.69 11.35 7.21
CA GLU A 128 20.67 11.05 8.21
C GLU A 128 19.31 11.64 7.78
N PRO A 129 18.26 10.81 7.64
CA PRO A 129 16.96 11.29 7.24
C PRO A 129 16.28 12.08 8.37
N LEU A 130 15.34 12.93 8.01
CA LEU A 130 14.43 13.50 9.01
C LEU A 130 13.51 12.41 9.60
N PRO A 131 13.11 12.56 10.87
CA PRO A 131 12.07 11.72 11.46
C PRO A 131 10.80 11.74 10.60
N PHE A 132 10.25 10.55 10.34
CA PHE A 132 9.04 10.37 9.53
C PHE A 132 7.93 9.71 10.35
N ILE A 133 6.75 10.30 10.28
CA ILE A 133 5.52 9.83 10.94
C ILE A 133 4.49 9.55 9.85
N GLU A 134 3.83 8.40 9.93
CA GLU A 134 2.82 8.01 8.95
C GLU A 134 1.47 7.79 9.62
N VAL A 135 0.41 8.35 9.00
CA VAL A 135 -1.00 8.13 9.35
C VAL A 135 -1.70 7.60 8.10
N PRO A 136 -1.64 6.29 7.82
CA PRO A 136 -2.21 5.73 6.60
C PRO A 136 -3.72 5.97 6.54
N SER A 137 -4.19 6.57 5.44
CA SER A 137 -5.62 6.75 5.18
C SER A 137 -6.19 5.71 4.22
N THR A 138 -5.42 4.68 3.93
CA THR A 138 -5.82 3.54 3.10
C THR A 138 -5.24 2.25 3.63
N CYS A 139 -5.96 1.14 3.45
CA CYS A 139 -5.48 -0.18 3.82
C CYS A 139 -4.63 -0.86 2.73
N ARG A 140 -4.23 -0.12 1.70
CA ARG A 140 -3.52 -0.62 0.51
C ARG A 140 -2.13 -0.02 0.34
N GLU A 141 -1.47 0.33 1.44
CA GLU A 141 -0.09 0.83 1.43
C GLU A 141 0.89 -0.30 1.81
N PRO A 142 1.59 -0.90 0.82
CA PRO A 142 2.49 -2.02 1.10
C PRO A 142 3.88 -1.58 1.54
N PHE A 143 4.22 -0.27 1.47
CA PHE A 143 5.60 0.18 1.66
C PHE A 143 5.88 0.79 3.04
N THR A 144 4.90 0.94 3.92
CA THR A 144 4.99 1.63 5.22
C THR A 144 6.25 1.27 6.01
N PHE A 145 6.56 -0.01 6.15
CA PHE A 145 7.73 -0.49 6.91
C PHE A 145 8.81 -1.13 6.04
N THR A 146 8.76 -0.90 4.72
CA THR A 146 9.78 -1.44 3.79
C THR A 146 10.88 -0.41 3.53
N PRO A 147 12.06 -0.83 3.05
CA PRO A 147 13.13 0.09 2.66
C PRO A 147 12.93 0.69 1.26
N PHE A 148 11.70 0.77 0.78
CA PHE A 148 11.39 1.26 -0.57
C PHE A 148 10.30 2.33 -0.53
N SER A 149 10.42 3.32 -1.42
CA SER A 149 9.40 4.32 -1.71
C SER A 149 9.18 4.39 -3.22
N PRO A 150 7.97 4.11 -3.73
CA PRO A 150 7.71 4.18 -5.16
C PRO A 150 7.62 5.64 -5.60
N ILE A 151 8.47 6.04 -6.55
CA ILE A 151 8.50 7.39 -7.12
C ILE A 151 8.43 7.34 -8.64
N VAL A 152 7.88 8.36 -9.26
CA VAL A 152 7.73 8.46 -10.70
C VAL A 152 8.73 9.47 -11.26
N ASP A 153 9.55 9.07 -12.21
CA ASP A 153 10.35 10.00 -12.98
C ASP A 153 9.43 10.84 -13.90
N ALA A 154 9.31 12.11 -13.64
CA ALA A 154 8.43 13.01 -14.41
C ALA A 154 8.81 13.10 -15.89
N ARG A 155 10.11 12.88 -16.24
CA ARG A 155 10.63 12.93 -17.61
C ARG A 155 10.19 11.72 -18.45
N SER A 156 10.19 10.52 -17.85
CA SER A 156 9.93 9.27 -18.56
C SER A 156 8.58 8.63 -18.21
N ARG A 157 7.93 9.11 -17.15
CA ARG A 157 6.72 8.52 -16.53
C ARG A 157 6.91 7.10 -16.04
N LYS A 158 8.17 6.65 -15.86
CA LYS A 158 8.50 5.34 -15.32
C LYS A 158 8.48 5.37 -13.80
N ILE A 159 8.05 4.25 -13.23
CA ILE A 159 8.09 4.01 -11.79
C ILE A 159 9.47 3.52 -11.37
N HIS A 160 10.00 4.08 -10.29
CA HIS A 160 11.25 3.67 -9.66
C HIS A 160 11.03 3.42 -8.18
N LEU A 161 11.90 2.64 -7.56
CA LEU A 161 11.90 2.39 -6.12
C LEU A 161 13.09 3.13 -5.50
N LEU A 162 12.81 4.29 -4.89
CA LEU A 162 13.81 4.96 -4.07
C LEU A 162 14.10 4.08 -2.85
N LYS A 163 15.37 3.74 -2.65
CA LYS A 163 15.82 2.99 -1.48
C LYS A 163 15.95 3.93 -0.29
N VAL A 164 15.13 3.73 0.72
CA VAL A 164 15.14 4.49 1.96
C VAL A 164 15.67 3.66 3.12
N ARG A 165 16.02 4.30 4.23
CA ARG A 165 16.48 3.56 5.41
C ARG A 165 15.35 2.73 6.02
N PRO A 166 15.62 1.49 6.47
CA PRO A 166 14.59 0.63 7.08
C PRO A 166 13.98 1.19 8.36
N ASP A 167 14.71 2.09 9.05
CA ASP A 167 14.26 2.75 10.29
C ASP A 167 13.69 4.16 10.06
N LEU A 168 13.35 4.52 8.83
CA LEU A 168 12.82 5.83 8.48
C LEU A 168 11.56 6.17 9.25
N CYS A 169 10.56 5.29 9.23
CA CYS A 169 9.30 5.50 9.94
C CYS A 169 9.51 5.34 11.46
N LYS A 170 9.31 6.43 12.21
CA LYS A 170 9.45 6.43 13.67
C LYS A 170 8.15 6.12 14.38
N LEU A 171 7.03 6.52 13.79
CA LEU A 171 5.68 6.32 14.32
C LEU A 171 4.71 6.07 13.17
N CYS A 172 3.89 5.04 13.28
CA CYS A 172 2.76 4.81 12.39
C CYS A 172 1.45 4.74 13.19
N VAL A 173 0.44 5.50 12.77
CA VAL A 173 -0.84 5.61 13.49
C VAL A 173 -1.99 5.13 12.62
N PHE A 174 -2.54 3.98 12.94
CA PHE A 174 -3.73 3.42 12.30
C PHE A 174 -4.99 3.85 13.07
N ASP A 175 -5.58 4.97 12.66
CA ASP A 175 -6.82 5.47 13.27
C ASP A 175 -8.03 5.09 12.43
N THR A 176 -9.09 4.60 13.08
CA THR A 176 -10.33 4.18 12.42
C THR A 176 -11.00 5.30 11.63
N ALA A 177 -10.82 6.57 12.02
CA ALA A 177 -11.33 7.71 11.29
C ALA A 177 -10.77 7.85 9.87
N CYS A 178 -9.58 7.29 9.61
CA CYS A 178 -8.95 7.30 8.28
C CYS A 178 -9.62 6.37 7.29
N TYR A 179 -10.41 5.41 7.74
CA TYR A 179 -11.07 4.38 6.91
C TYR A 179 -12.58 4.59 6.79
N SER A 180 -13.11 5.66 7.40
CA SER A 180 -14.50 6.06 7.30
C SER A 180 -14.76 6.97 6.09
N ASN A 181 -16.03 7.15 5.74
CA ASN A 181 -16.49 8.13 4.74
C ASN A 181 -16.18 7.81 3.26
N LEU A 182 -15.75 6.60 2.93
CA LEU A 182 -15.68 6.15 1.54
C LEU A 182 -17.06 5.65 1.07
N ALA A 183 -17.38 5.87 -0.20
CA ALA A 183 -18.54 5.24 -0.82
C ALA A 183 -18.45 3.70 -0.74
N PRO A 184 -19.56 2.97 -0.61
CA PRO A 184 -19.54 1.52 -0.40
C PRO A 184 -18.73 0.72 -1.45
N ASN A 185 -18.83 1.10 -2.73
CA ASN A 185 -18.06 0.49 -3.81
C ASN A 185 -16.56 0.81 -3.72
N ALA A 186 -16.20 2.04 -3.37
CA ALA A 186 -14.82 2.44 -3.15
C ALA A 186 -14.22 1.72 -1.92
N THR A 187 -14.99 1.55 -0.85
CA THR A 187 -14.59 0.76 0.32
C THR A 187 -14.31 -0.69 -0.08
N THR A 188 -15.24 -1.33 -0.83
CA THR A 188 -15.06 -2.70 -1.32
C THR A 188 -13.83 -2.83 -2.21
N ALA A 189 -13.62 -1.89 -3.16
CA ALA A 189 -12.44 -1.89 -4.02
C ALA A 189 -11.15 -1.80 -3.22
N THR A 190 -11.11 -0.90 -2.23
CA THR A 190 -9.94 -0.70 -1.37
C THR A 190 -9.63 -1.94 -0.53
N ILE A 191 -10.64 -2.59 0.04
CA ILE A 191 -10.49 -3.83 0.82
C ILE A 191 -9.99 -4.97 -0.08
N LEU A 192 -10.60 -5.17 -1.25
CA LEU A 192 -10.18 -6.25 -2.17
C LEU A 192 -8.76 -6.05 -2.70
N GLN A 193 -8.35 -4.80 -2.94
CA GLN A 193 -6.94 -4.54 -3.24
C GLN A 193 -6.04 -4.85 -2.04
N GLY A 194 -6.46 -4.53 -0.82
CA GLY A 194 -5.75 -4.92 0.41
C GLY A 194 -5.59 -6.44 0.54
N VAL A 195 -6.65 -7.21 0.22
CA VAL A 195 -6.56 -8.68 0.11
C VAL A 195 -5.49 -9.09 -0.88
N GLY A 196 -5.45 -8.47 -2.08
CA GLY A 196 -4.45 -8.75 -3.10
C GLY A 196 -3.02 -8.52 -2.61
N ILE A 197 -2.76 -7.36 -2.00
CA ILE A 197 -1.45 -7.01 -1.44
C ILE A 197 -1.04 -7.99 -0.33
N ALA A 198 -1.94 -8.30 0.60
CA ALA A 198 -1.66 -9.26 1.66
C ALA A 198 -1.40 -10.67 1.10
N PHE A 199 -2.14 -11.08 0.04
CA PHE A 199 -1.93 -12.35 -0.65
C PHE A 199 -0.57 -12.41 -1.35
N GLU A 200 -0.12 -11.34 -1.98
CA GLU A 200 1.20 -11.27 -2.60
C GLU A 200 2.32 -11.55 -1.59
N GLY A 201 2.28 -10.86 -0.46
CA GLY A 201 3.23 -11.10 0.62
C GLY A 201 3.12 -12.50 1.23
N TYR A 202 1.89 -13.01 1.37
CA TYR A 202 1.60 -14.34 1.89
C TYR A 202 2.19 -15.45 0.99
N THR A 203 2.21 -15.24 -0.32
CA THR A 203 2.73 -16.18 -1.31
C THR A 203 4.17 -15.91 -1.75
N SER A 204 4.76 -14.78 -1.39
CA SER A 204 6.11 -14.39 -1.76
C SER A 204 7.15 -15.47 -1.43
N SER A 205 8.20 -15.61 -2.26
CA SER A 205 9.34 -16.49 -1.99
C SER A 205 10.15 -16.06 -0.76
N LYS A 206 9.99 -14.81 -0.30
CA LYS A 206 10.55 -14.30 0.97
C LYS A 206 9.71 -14.64 2.20
N THR A 207 8.50 -15.16 2.02
CA THR A 207 7.63 -15.44 3.16
C THR A 207 8.27 -16.44 4.12
N ASN A 208 7.99 -16.28 5.39
CA ASN A 208 8.42 -17.17 6.46
C ASN A 208 7.25 -17.43 7.41
N PHE A 209 7.45 -18.29 8.41
CA PHE A 209 6.40 -18.64 9.36
C PHE A 209 5.67 -17.43 9.95
N LEU A 210 6.42 -16.38 10.35
CA LEU A 210 5.83 -15.20 11.01
C LEU A 210 5.04 -14.35 10.01
N SER A 211 5.63 -14.03 8.85
CA SER A 211 4.93 -13.25 7.81
C SER A 211 3.70 -14.00 7.28
N GLU A 212 3.79 -15.31 7.12
CA GLU A 212 2.66 -16.13 6.69
C GLU A 212 1.51 -16.07 7.70
N THR A 213 1.82 -16.16 9.00
CA THR A 213 0.82 -16.05 10.06
C THR A 213 0.14 -14.69 10.08
N ILE A 214 0.93 -13.61 10.02
CA ILE A 214 0.42 -12.23 10.07
C ILE A 214 -0.40 -11.91 8.81
N LEU A 215 0.11 -12.23 7.63
CA LEU A 215 -0.58 -11.92 6.36
C LEU A 215 -1.83 -12.79 6.16
N GLY A 216 -1.79 -14.05 6.59
CA GLY A 216 -3.00 -14.87 6.63
C GLY A 216 -4.08 -14.28 7.51
N LYS A 217 -3.70 -13.71 8.68
CA LYS A 217 -4.65 -13.00 9.53
C LYS A 217 -5.13 -11.68 8.93
N ALA A 218 -4.27 -10.97 8.20
CA ALA A 218 -4.67 -9.75 7.46
C ALA A 218 -5.74 -10.06 6.42
N ILE A 219 -5.56 -11.11 5.61
CA ILE A 219 -6.54 -11.56 4.60
C ILE A 219 -7.88 -11.91 5.28
N ASP A 220 -7.84 -12.70 6.36
CA ASP A 220 -9.04 -13.05 7.15
C ASP A 220 -9.80 -11.78 7.61
N ARG A 221 -9.08 -10.78 8.17
CA ARG A 221 -9.69 -9.52 8.61
C ARG A 221 -10.28 -8.72 7.46
N PHE A 222 -9.59 -8.61 6.33
CA PHE A 222 -10.14 -7.94 5.14
C PHE A 222 -11.42 -8.61 4.64
N LEU A 223 -11.42 -9.93 4.49
CA LEU A 223 -12.58 -10.67 4.02
C LEU A 223 -13.76 -10.57 4.99
N LEU A 224 -13.47 -10.60 6.30
CA LEU A 224 -14.45 -10.41 7.35
C LEU A 224 -15.07 -9.00 7.30
N SER A 225 -14.29 -7.95 6.99
CA SER A 225 -14.80 -6.58 6.88
C SER A 225 -15.79 -6.37 5.74
N LEU A 226 -15.80 -7.29 4.75
CA LEU A 226 -16.78 -7.33 3.66
C LEU A 226 -18.10 -8.02 4.06
N ASP A 227 -18.12 -8.75 5.17
CA ASP A 227 -19.33 -9.41 5.67
C ASP A 227 -20.21 -8.36 6.38
N PRO A 228 -21.50 -8.21 6.01
CA PRO A 228 -22.45 -7.35 6.72
C PRO A 228 -22.60 -7.69 8.21
N GLN A 229 -22.29 -8.93 8.59
CA GLN A 229 -22.41 -9.40 9.98
C GLN A 229 -21.07 -9.35 10.76
N HIS A 230 -20.03 -8.71 10.20
CA HIS A 230 -18.70 -8.63 10.84
C HIS A 230 -18.74 -8.17 12.31
N GLY A 231 -19.62 -7.25 12.67
CA GLY A 231 -19.78 -6.76 14.03
C GLY A 231 -20.21 -7.85 15.02
N ARG A 232 -21.02 -8.83 14.60
CA ARG A 232 -21.39 -10.00 15.43
C ARG A 232 -20.19 -10.94 15.67
N ALA A 233 -19.34 -11.08 14.66
CA ALA A 233 -18.18 -11.95 14.74
C ALA A 233 -17.02 -11.36 15.52
N THR A 234 -16.85 -10.02 15.51
CA THR A 234 -15.69 -9.33 16.08
C THR A 234 -15.98 -8.46 17.30
N GLY A 235 -17.23 -8.01 17.48
CA GLY A 235 -17.55 -6.95 18.44
C GLY A 235 -16.97 -5.56 18.08
N ALA A 236 -16.41 -5.41 16.88
CA ALA A 236 -15.71 -4.21 16.42
C ALA A 236 -16.39 -3.57 15.20
N SER A 237 -16.18 -2.28 14.98
CA SER A 237 -16.65 -1.61 13.77
C SER A 237 -15.89 -2.09 12.54
N ARG A 238 -16.47 -1.89 11.35
CA ARG A 238 -15.81 -2.23 10.08
C ARG A 238 -14.47 -1.52 9.93
N GLU A 239 -14.42 -0.24 10.28
CA GLU A 239 -13.23 0.60 10.21
C GLU A 239 -12.12 0.07 11.12
N THR A 240 -12.47 -0.44 12.31
CA THR A 240 -11.52 -1.10 13.22
C THR A 240 -10.94 -2.36 12.57
N VAL A 241 -11.78 -3.20 12.00
CA VAL A 241 -11.34 -4.43 11.32
C VAL A 241 -10.45 -4.12 10.12
N ILE A 242 -10.76 -3.06 9.35
CA ILE A 242 -9.93 -2.60 8.24
C ILE A 242 -8.59 -2.05 8.75
N ALA A 243 -8.58 -1.25 9.82
CA ALA A 243 -7.35 -0.71 10.41
C ALA A 243 -6.42 -1.82 10.92
N GLU A 244 -6.98 -2.86 11.56
CA GLU A 244 -6.25 -4.06 11.98
C GLU A 244 -5.63 -4.78 10.77
N ALA A 245 -6.42 -4.99 9.70
CA ALA A 245 -5.94 -5.64 8.49
C ALA A 245 -4.83 -4.84 7.80
N ALA A 246 -4.97 -3.50 7.72
CA ALA A 246 -3.96 -2.62 7.17
C ALA A 246 -2.63 -2.68 7.95
N CYS A 247 -2.71 -2.61 9.29
CA CYS A 247 -1.55 -2.73 10.18
C CYS A 247 -0.85 -4.09 10.01
N LEU A 248 -1.60 -5.18 10.03
CA LEU A 248 -1.06 -6.53 9.83
C LEU A 248 -0.41 -6.68 8.44
N THR A 249 -1.02 -6.10 7.39
CA THR A 249 -0.45 -6.12 6.03
C THR A 249 0.87 -5.37 5.99
N ALA A 250 0.94 -4.15 6.52
CA ALA A 250 2.16 -3.35 6.56
C ALA A 250 3.29 -4.07 7.30
N ILE A 251 2.99 -4.67 8.47
CA ILE A 251 3.95 -5.47 9.23
C ILE A 251 4.38 -6.69 8.43
N GLY A 252 3.45 -7.48 7.90
CA GLY A 252 3.75 -8.72 7.20
C GLY A 252 4.58 -8.53 5.94
N ILE A 253 4.28 -7.49 5.15
CA ILE A 253 5.04 -7.12 3.94
C ILE A 253 6.47 -6.68 4.28
N SER A 254 6.72 -6.06 5.43
CA SER A 254 8.06 -5.55 5.78
C SER A 254 9.13 -6.65 5.85
N PHE A 255 8.76 -7.90 6.08
CA PHE A 255 9.65 -9.07 6.07
C PHE A 255 9.18 -10.19 5.15
N SER A 256 8.38 -9.79 4.17
CA SER A 256 8.01 -10.53 2.97
C SER A 256 8.28 -9.64 1.75
N SER A 257 7.35 -9.56 0.79
CA SER A 257 7.50 -8.67 -0.37
C SER A 257 6.15 -8.39 -1.00
N PRO A 258 5.91 -7.18 -1.55
CA PRO A 258 4.87 -6.97 -2.56
C PRO A 258 5.11 -7.89 -3.77
N GLY A 259 4.15 -7.98 -4.66
CA GLY A 259 4.24 -8.89 -5.81
C GLY A 259 3.71 -8.30 -7.11
N LEU A 260 3.19 -9.18 -7.96
CA LEU A 260 2.81 -8.89 -9.34
C LEU A 260 1.72 -7.81 -9.45
N GLY A 261 0.65 -7.91 -8.67
CA GLY A 261 -0.44 -6.93 -8.73
C GLY A 261 -0.01 -5.55 -8.27
N SER A 262 0.82 -5.49 -7.21
CA SER A 262 1.45 -4.24 -6.75
C SER A 262 2.33 -3.63 -7.85
N ALA A 263 3.11 -4.43 -8.56
CA ALA A 263 3.96 -3.96 -9.66
C ALA A 263 3.12 -3.39 -10.82
N ILE A 264 2.11 -4.11 -11.25
CA ILE A 264 1.23 -3.68 -12.34
C ILE A 264 0.44 -2.43 -11.96
N THR A 265 -0.10 -2.36 -10.74
CA THR A 265 -0.87 -1.18 -10.28
C THR A 265 0.00 0.07 -10.22
N LEU A 266 1.25 -0.04 -9.79
CA LEU A 266 2.22 1.07 -9.78
C LEU A 266 2.55 1.51 -11.22
N ALA A 267 2.81 0.59 -12.14
CA ALA A 267 3.08 0.89 -13.54
C ALA A 267 1.89 1.59 -14.23
N CYS A 268 0.66 1.11 -14.00
CA CYS A 268 -0.56 1.75 -14.51
C CYS A 268 -0.74 3.17 -13.95
N ALA A 269 -0.55 3.36 -12.65
CA ALA A 269 -0.72 4.65 -12.00
C ALA A 269 0.33 5.67 -12.48
N SER A 270 1.58 5.25 -12.65
CA SER A 270 2.67 6.14 -13.08
C SER A 270 2.51 6.60 -14.52
N ARG A 271 2.21 5.69 -15.45
CA ARG A 271 2.13 6.02 -16.88
C ARG A 271 0.82 6.68 -17.28
N TYR A 272 -0.28 6.16 -16.77
CA TYR A 272 -1.61 6.50 -17.30
C TYR A 272 -2.51 7.18 -16.26
N ASN A 273 -1.99 7.42 -15.06
CA ASN A 273 -2.72 8.10 -13.99
C ASN A 273 -4.06 7.41 -13.63
N ILE A 274 -4.09 6.09 -13.72
CA ILE A 274 -5.26 5.26 -13.42
C ILE A 274 -5.25 4.88 -11.94
N SER A 275 -6.44 4.79 -11.35
CA SER A 275 -6.59 4.42 -9.94
C SER A 275 -6.04 3.03 -9.67
N SER A 276 -5.05 2.93 -8.79
CA SER A 276 -4.46 1.66 -8.38
C SER A 276 -5.46 0.70 -7.74
N SER A 277 -6.50 1.21 -7.02
CA SER A 277 -7.53 0.34 -6.43
C SER A 277 -8.37 -0.35 -7.49
N VAL A 278 -8.73 0.35 -8.54
CA VAL A 278 -9.53 -0.22 -9.63
C VAL A 278 -8.72 -1.26 -10.40
N VAL A 279 -7.47 -0.94 -10.76
CA VAL A 279 -6.57 -1.89 -11.43
C VAL A 279 -6.35 -3.13 -10.55
N GLY A 280 -6.06 -2.92 -9.26
CA GLY A 280 -5.79 -4.03 -8.33
C GLY A 280 -6.99 -4.96 -8.15
N THR A 281 -8.22 -4.44 -8.16
CA THR A 281 -9.42 -5.28 -8.08
C THR A 281 -9.66 -6.09 -9.36
N ILE A 282 -9.44 -5.50 -10.54
CA ILE A 282 -9.54 -6.23 -11.82
C ILE A 282 -8.52 -7.37 -11.86
N LEU A 283 -7.29 -7.13 -11.41
CA LEU A 283 -6.21 -8.11 -11.45
C LEU A 283 -6.35 -9.23 -10.41
N LEU A 284 -7.03 -8.99 -9.28
CA LEU A 284 -7.08 -9.94 -8.17
C LEU A 284 -7.52 -11.35 -8.58
N PRO A 285 -8.63 -11.58 -9.32
CA PRO A 285 -8.98 -12.92 -9.77
C PRO A 285 -7.92 -13.58 -10.63
N HIS A 286 -7.25 -12.83 -11.51
CA HIS A 286 -6.21 -13.33 -12.42
C HIS A 286 -4.93 -13.70 -11.67
N ILE A 287 -4.55 -12.91 -10.64
CA ILE A 287 -3.42 -13.22 -9.75
C ILE A 287 -3.69 -14.50 -8.97
N LEU A 288 -4.89 -14.65 -8.40
CA LEU A 288 -5.28 -15.86 -7.69
C LEU A 288 -5.27 -17.09 -8.61
N THR A 289 -5.78 -16.95 -9.84
CA THR A 289 -5.74 -18.03 -10.83
C THR A 289 -4.29 -18.41 -11.19
N ASN A 290 -3.42 -17.42 -11.42
CA ASN A 290 -2.00 -17.68 -11.70
C ASN A 290 -1.30 -18.40 -10.54
N ALA A 291 -1.68 -18.11 -9.30
CA ALA A 291 -1.12 -18.73 -8.11
C ALA A 291 -1.53 -20.20 -7.92
N GLN A 292 -2.54 -20.72 -8.63
CA GLN A 292 -2.96 -22.12 -8.53
C GLN A 292 -1.82 -23.10 -8.86
N THR A 293 -0.92 -22.72 -9.76
CA THR A 293 0.21 -23.56 -10.17
C THR A 293 1.37 -23.61 -9.17
N SER A 294 1.47 -22.64 -8.25
CA SER A 294 2.62 -22.49 -7.36
C SER A 294 2.26 -22.43 -5.87
N ASN A 295 1.01 -22.12 -5.52
CA ASN A 295 0.56 -21.87 -4.17
C ASN A 295 -0.84 -22.43 -3.87
N LEU A 296 -1.15 -23.61 -4.40
CA LEU A 296 -2.48 -24.21 -4.27
C LEU A 296 -2.90 -24.34 -2.80
N ASP A 297 -2.03 -24.80 -1.91
CA ASP A 297 -2.32 -24.95 -0.48
C ASP A 297 -2.71 -23.64 0.20
N LYS A 298 -2.09 -22.53 -0.22
CA LYS A 298 -2.41 -21.20 0.30
C LYS A 298 -3.75 -20.72 -0.20
N LEU A 299 -4.09 -21.01 -1.47
CA LEU A 299 -5.42 -20.74 -2.03
C LEU A 299 -6.53 -21.55 -1.33
N LEU A 300 -6.28 -22.78 -0.96
CA LEU A 300 -7.23 -23.58 -0.17
C LEU A 300 -7.55 -22.94 1.18
N LYS A 301 -6.53 -22.36 1.85
CA LYS A 301 -6.74 -21.62 3.10
C LYS A 301 -7.63 -20.39 2.86
N ILE A 302 -7.42 -19.66 1.75
CA ILE A 302 -8.26 -18.52 1.37
C ILE A 302 -9.69 -18.97 1.01
N GLY A 303 -9.85 -20.07 0.33
CA GLY A 303 -11.16 -20.66 0.06
C GLY A 303 -11.96 -20.90 1.36
N ARG A 304 -11.30 -21.41 2.41
CA ARG A 304 -11.93 -21.57 3.73
C ARG A 304 -12.32 -20.23 4.36
N MET A 305 -11.47 -19.21 4.26
CA MET A 305 -11.77 -17.84 4.75
C MET A 305 -12.96 -17.21 4.00
N LEU A 306 -13.17 -17.60 2.74
CA LEU A 306 -14.29 -17.20 1.90
C LEU A 306 -15.56 -18.05 2.12
N ASN A 307 -15.53 -19.01 3.07
CA ASN A 307 -16.61 -19.96 3.35
C ASN A 307 -16.92 -20.90 2.17
N VAL A 308 -15.94 -21.19 1.31
CA VAL A 308 -16.08 -22.24 0.30
C VAL A 308 -16.08 -23.61 0.97
N ASP A 309 -17.00 -24.49 0.62
CA ASP A 309 -16.98 -25.86 1.17
C ASP A 309 -15.75 -26.62 0.64
N THR A 310 -14.95 -27.11 1.59
CA THR A 310 -13.69 -27.80 1.31
C THR A 310 -13.74 -29.31 1.63
N ARG A 311 -14.87 -29.81 2.12
CA ARG A 311 -15.00 -31.20 2.60
C ARG A 311 -15.26 -32.17 1.47
N GLY A 312 -14.32 -33.11 1.24
CA GLY A 312 -14.47 -34.15 0.21
C GLY A 312 -14.42 -33.63 -1.21
N VAL A 313 -13.90 -32.41 -1.41
CA VAL A 313 -13.83 -31.74 -2.71
C VAL A 313 -12.39 -31.64 -3.18
N GLU A 314 -12.16 -31.77 -4.48
CA GLU A 314 -10.85 -31.65 -5.10
C GLU A 314 -10.25 -30.25 -4.83
N SER A 315 -8.94 -30.19 -4.55
CA SER A 315 -8.23 -28.96 -4.22
C SER A 315 -8.36 -27.87 -5.30
N LEU A 316 -8.30 -28.24 -6.58
CA LEU A 316 -8.43 -27.31 -7.69
C LEU A 316 -9.83 -26.70 -7.79
N TYR A 317 -10.87 -27.50 -7.46
CA TYR A 317 -12.24 -27.00 -7.37
C TYR A 317 -12.38 -25.92 -6.29
N VAL A 318 -11.82 -26.14 -5.10
CA VAL A 318 -11.84 -25.16 -4.00
C VAL A 318 -11.13 -23.86 -4.41
N ALA A 319 -9.97 -23.98 -5.08
CA ALA A 319 -9.22 -22.83 -5.57
C ALA A 319 -10.02 -22.03 -6.62
N ASN A 320 -10.67 -22.70 -7.56
CA ASN A 320 -11.54 -22.07 -8.55
C ASN A 320 -12.75 -21.40 -7.88
N ALA A 321 -13.40 -22.06 -6.92
CA ALA A 321 -14.52 -21.50 -6.19
C ALA A 321 -14.13 -20.25 -5.39
N ALA A 322 -12.90 -20.20 -4.84
CA ALA A 322 -12.39 -19.01 -4.19
C ALA A 322 -12.23 -17.84 -5.17
N VAL A 323 -11.73 -18.09 -6.38
CA VAL A 323 -11.62 -17.07 -7.44
C VAL A 323 -13.01 -16.56 -7.86
N GLU A 324 -13.96 -17.47 -8.07
CA GLU A 324 -15.33 -17.10 -8.43
C GLU A 324 -16.04 -16.30 -7.32
N GLU A 325 -15.79 -16.61 -6.07
CA GLU A 325 -16.34 -15.82 -4.95
C GLU A 325 -15.79 -14.37 -4.97
N ILE A 326 -14.52 -14.17 -5.29
CA ILE A 326 -13.96 -12.82 -5.47
C ILE A 326 -14.62 -12.12 -6.66
N ARG A 327 -14.80 -12.79 -7.81
CA ARG A 327 -15.52 -12.23 -8.97
C ARG A 327 -16.96 -11.83 -8.61
N ARG A 328 -17.64 -12.66 -7.84
CA ARG A 328 -18.99 -12.38 -7.37
C ARG A 328 -19.03 -11.10 -6.52
N ARG A 329 -18.04 -10.90 -5.61
CA ARG A 329 -17.95 -9.69 -4.78
C ARG A 329 -17.65 -8.44 -5.60
N LEU A 330 -16.83 -8.54 -6.63
CA LEU A 330 -16.59 -7.44 -7.57
C LEU A 330 -17.86 -7.04 -8.32
N ALA A 331 -18.61 -8.02 -8.83
CA ALA A 331 -19.88 -7.79 -9.51
C ALA A 331 -20.94 -7.16 -8.60
N GLN A 332 -21.06 -7.64 -7.35
CA GLN A 332 -22.00 -7.09 -6.36
C GLN A 332 -21.69 -5.63 -6.00
N ALA A 333 -20.41 -5.23 -6.05
CA ALA A 333 -19.98 -3.86 -5.81
C ALA A 333 -20.03 -2.97 -7.06
N ASN A 334 -20.50 -3.49 -8.21
CA ASN A 334 -20.51 -2.81 -9.50
C ASN A 334 -19.13 -2.25 -9.88
N LEU A 335 -18.07 -3.00 -9.60
CA LEU A 335 -16.70 -2.63 -9.94
C LEU A 335 -16.36 -3.08 -11.36
N PRO A 336 -15.52 -2.31 -12.10
CA PRO A 336 -15.01 -2.74 -13.39
C PRO A 336 -14.29 -4.10 -13.27
N THR A 337 -14.50 -4.97 -14.26
CA THR A 337 -13.92 -6.31 -14.28
C THR A 337 -12.89 -6.53 -15.39
N ARG A 338 -12.70 -5.52 -16.26
CA ARG A 338 -11.76 -5.57 -17.38
C ARG A 338 -10.95 -4.30 -17.50
N LEU A 339 -9.70 -4.43 -17.92
CA LEU A 339 -8.79 -3.28 -18.09
C LEU A 339 -9.26 -2.33 -19.20
N LYS A 340 -9.92 -2.81 -20.25
CA LYS A 340 -10.51 -1.97 -21.28
C LYS A 340 -11.62 -1.06 -20.77
N ASP A 341 -12.36 -1.49 -19.76
CA ASP A 341 -13.49 -0.72 -19.20
C ASP A 341 -13.00 0.52 -18.41
N ILE A 342 -11.71 0.58 -18.10
CA ILE A 342 -11.05 1.71 -17.44
C ILE A 342 -10.16 2.53 -18.40
N GLY A 343 -10.31 2.32 -19.70
CA GLY A 343 -9.68 3.13 -20.74
C GLY A 343 -8.24 2.72 -21.12
N LEU A 344 -7.78 1.52 -20.70
CA LEU A 344 -6.51 0.99 -21.17
C LEU A 344 -6.67 0.34 -22.57
N SER A 345 -5.70 0.57 -23.44
CA SER A 345 -5.58 -0.12 -24.74
C SER A 345 -4.60 -1.31 -24.66
N ILE A 346 -4.68 -2.24 -25.60
CA ILE A 346 -3.78 -3.40 -25.64
C ILE A 346 -2.32 -2.96 -25.81
N GLU A 347 -2.06 -1.92 -26.59
CA GLU A 347 -0.71 -1.39 -26.81
C GLU A 347 -0.09 -0.85 -25.53
N GLN A 348 -0.91 -0.27 -24.67
CA GLN A 348 -0.46 0.25 -23.35
C GLN A 348 -0.04 -0.88 -22.41
N LEU A 349 -0.61 -2.08 -22.54
CA LEU A 349 -0.27 -3.24 -21.71
C LEU A 349 1.19 -3.67 -21.86
N VAL A 350 1.80 -3.45 -23.03
CA VAL A 350 3.22 -3.76 -23.28
C VAL A 350 4.11 -2.95 -22.34
N ALA A 351 3.94 -1.62 -22.33
CA ALA A 351 4.73 -0.74 -21.49
C ALA A 351 4.48 -0.97 -19.99
N ILE A 352 3.24 -1.33 -19.60
CA ILE A 352 2.91 -1.69 -18.23
C ILE A 352 3.65 -2.96 -17.81
N SER A 353 3.70 -4.00 -18.67
CA SER A 353 4.39 -5.25 -18.35
C SER A 353 5.90 -5.07 -18.22
N GLU A 354 6.52 -4.26 -19.09
CA GLU A 354 7.95 -3.93 -19.01
C GLU A 354 8.29 -3.19 -17.71
N ASP A 355 7.50 -2.16 -17.35
CA ASP A 355 7.72 -1.42 -16.12
C ASP A 355 7.50 -2.28 -14.87
N ALA A 356 6.47 -3.11 -14.87
CA ALA A 356 6.17 -4.00 -13.74
C ALA A 356 7.34 -4.95 -13.45
N VAL A 357 7.89 -5.62 -14.47
CA VAL A 357 9.00 -6.56 -14.26
C VAL A 357 10.32 -5.87 -13.89
N SER A 358 10.46 -4.57 -14.15
CA SER A 358 11.66 -3.81 -13.79
C SER A 358 11.76 -3.57 -12.27
N LEU A 359 10.67 -3.72 -11.52
CA LEU A 359 10.65 -3.47 -10.09
C LEU A 359 11.32 -4.61 -9.32
N SER A 360 12.28 -4.29 -8.47
CA SER A 360 13.15 -5.27 -7.80
C SER A 360 12.41 -6.30 -6.96
N PHE A 361 11.23 -5.98 -6.43
CA PHE A 361 10.44 -6.92 -5.65
C PHE A 361 9.77 -8.02 -6.51
N MET A 362 9.73 -7.87 -7.83
CA MET A 362 9.31 -8.94 -8.75
C MET A 362 10.23 -10.17 -8.69
N ASN A 363 11.44 -10.02 -8.19
CA ASN A 363 12.35 -11.16 -7.94
C ASN A 363 11.85 -12.11 -6.83
N TYR A 364 10.82 -11.70 -6.08
CA TYR A 364 10.30 -12.46 -4.93
C TYR A 364 8.89 -13.01 -5.16
N ILE A 365 8.34 -12.89 -6.38
CA ILE A 365 7.10 -13.57 -6.73
C ILE A 365 7.33 -15.09 -6.76
N PRO A 366 6.29 -15.92 -6.46
CA PRO A 366 6.45 -17.37 -6.35
C PRO A 366 6.95 -18.04 -7.63
N LYS A 367 6.49 -17.55 -8.77
CA LYS A 367 6.87 -18.02 -10.11
C LYS A 367 7.48 -16.85 -10.87
N PRO A 368 8.76 -16.90 -11.25
CA PRO A 368 9.37 -15.86 -12.05
C PRO A 368 8.58 -15.61 -13.34
N MET A 369 8.39 -14.35 -13.69
CA MET A 369 7.66 -13.92 -14.89
C MET A 369 8.51 -12.91 -15.67
N ARG A 370 8.52 -13.06 -17.00
CA ARG A 370 9.06 -12.07 -17.93
C ARG A 370 7.96 -11.10 -18.37
N SER A 371 8.33 -10.05 -19.08
CA SER A 371 7.36 -9.07 -19.60
C SER A 371 6.26 -9.72 -20.45
N ASP A 372 6.61 -10.71 -21.26
CA ASP A 372 5.64 -11.45 -22.07
C ASP A 372 4.63 -12.23 -21.23
N ASP A 373 5.08 -12.86 -20.14
CA ASP A 373 4.19 -13.59 -19.21
C ASP A 373 3.22 -12.63 -18.52
N VAL A 374 3.71 -11.45 -18.12
CA VAL A 374 2.89 -10.39 -17.52
C VAL A 374 1.91 -9.83 -18.55
N PHE A 375 2.36 -9.60 -19.78
CA PHE A 375 1.50 -9.16 -20.89
C PHE A 375 0.35 -10.15 -21.16
N GLU A 376 0.62 -11.45 -21.20
CA GLU A 376 -0.42 -12.47 -21.41
C GLU A 376 -1.42 -12.51 -20.24
N LEU A 377 -0.97 -12.30 -19.00
CA LEU A 377 -1.88 -12.16 -17.85
C LEU A 377 -2.75 -10.89 -17.98
N LEU A 378 -2.16 -9.76 -18.36
CA LEU A 378 -2.91 -8.51 -18.58
C LEU A 378 -3.92 -8.63 -19.71
N LYS A 379 -3.58 -9.35 -20.77
CA LYS A 379 -4.48 -9.64 -21.90
C LYS A 379 -5.68 -10.50 -21.48
N GLN A 380 -5.50 -11.43 -20.54
CA GLN A 380 -6.63 -12.17 -19.94
C GLN A 380 -7.56 -11.27 -19.10
N ALA A 381 -7.03 -10.18 -18.55
CA ALA A 381 -7.78 -9.19 -17.78
C ALA A 381 -8.36 -8.05 -18.65
N TYR A 382 -8.08 -8.03 -19.94
CA TYR A 382 -8.52 -7.01 -20.90
C TYR A 382 -9.91 -7.29 -21.43
#